data_8df7dc463e7ac8da6f1849c4d649e4ad
#
_entry.id   8df7dc463e7ac8da6f1849c4d649e4ad
#
_cell.length_a   1.000
_cell.length_b   1.000
_cell.length_c   1.000
_cell.angle_alpha   90.00
_cell.angle_beta   90.00
_cell.angle_gamma   90.00
#
_symmetry.space_group_name_H-M   'P 1'
#
loop_
_entity.id
_entity.type
_entity.pdbx_description
1 polymer ?
#
loop_
_entity_poly.entity_id
_entity_poly.type
_entity_poly.pdbx_seq_one_letter_code
_entity_poly.pdbx_strand_id
1 'polypeptide(L)'
;MIYRSPFKAKSRETTAFKKKGDWKLGYHTGIDRVCDTDRTLVAIADGVVTRISGCGQSYGNHIVYRTADGKTVLYAHMKDKPSLKVGAKIKAGQKLGTMGNTGNSYGAHLHIEIQDSPTWGYGKNLLDPNKYIDWNDYTQESDFMSKPWKNGSTSEKVYQTVADCKAKKNSIGSLSAKEEAECVAVVDGCYLLTYSAGSTTKAGFVAYSGGVK
;
A
#
# COMPACT_ATOMS: atom_id res chain seq x y z
N MET A 1 9.84 -12.30 -0.94
CA MET A 1 8.49 -11.69 -1.06
C MET A 1 8.67 -10.25 -1.45
N ILE A 2 7.88 -9.72 -2.36
CA ILE A 2 7.88 -8.29 -2.73
C ILE A 2 6.69 -7.66 -2.02
N TYR A 3 6.94 -6.55 -1.34
CA TYR A 3 5.95 -5.76 -0.62
C TYR A 3 5.37 -4.68 -1.52
N ARG A 4 4.17 -4.20 -1.20
CA ARG A 4 3.56 -3.05 -1.87
C ARG A 4 4.24 -1.73 -1.51
N SER A 5 3.96 -0.67 -2.28
CA SER A 5 4.38 0.69 -1.95
C SER A 5 3.82 1.17 -0.60
N PRO A 6 4.61 1.90 0.21
CA PRO A 6 4.13 2.58 1.42
C PRO A 6 3.27 3.82 1.13
N PHE A 7 3.12 4.21 -0.13
CA PHE A 7 2.32 5.36 -0.57
C PHE A 7 1.10 4.91 -1.37
N LYS A 8 0.12 5.78 -1.45
CA LYS A 8 -1.09 5.61 -2.26
C LYS A 8 -0.97 6.21 -3.68
N ALA A 9 0.17 6.79 -3.99
CA ALA A 9 0.47 7.38 -5.30
C ALA A 9 1.97 7.27 -5.61
N LYS A 10 2.35 7.65 -6.83
CA LYS A 10 3.74 7.60 -7.29
C LYS A 10 4.65 8.45 -6.40
N SER A 11 5.74 7.86 -5.94
CA SER A 11 6.77 8.51 -5.13
C SER A 11 8.11 8.53 -5.85
N ARG A 12 8.98 9.44 -5.45
CA ARG A 12 10.37 9.54 -5.95
C ARG A 12 11.36 9.34 -4.81
N GLU A 13 12.47 8.73 -5.11
CA GLU A 13 13.60 8.61 -4.19
C GLU A 13 14.33 9.94 -4.06
N THR A 14 14.74 10.28 -2.83
CA THR A 14 15.53 11.48 -2.53
C THR A 14 16.88 11.13 -1.91
N THR A 15 16.96 10.03 -1.15
CA THR A 15 18.20 9.54 -0.56
C THR A 15 18.26 8.03 -0.61
N ALA A 16 19.31 7.50 -1.23
CA ALA A 16 19.49 6.07 -1.43
C ALA A 16 19.93 5.34 -0.15
N PHE A 17 19.61 4.05 -0.08
CA PHE A 17 20.15 3.13 0.92
C PHE A 17 21.68 3.08 0.87
N LYS A 18 22.32 3.09 2.05
CA LYS A 18 23.80 3.07 2.19
C LYS A 18 24.54 4.25 1.55
N LYS A 19 23.84 5.32 1.16
CA LYS A 19 24.51 6.58 0.77
C LYS A 19 25.41 7.04 1.90
N LYS A 20 26.68 7.31 1.62
CA LYS A 20 27.65 7.85 2.60
C LYS A 20 27.33 9.30 2.94
N GLY A 21 27.56 9.71 4.20
CA GLY A 21 27.30 11.07 4.69
C GLY A 21 27.32 11.15 6.22
N ASP A 22 26.84 12.27 6.75
CA ASP A 22 26.90 12.65 8.18
C ASP A 22 25.83 11.95 9.04
N TRP A 23 25.58 10.66 8.79
CA TRP A 23 24.78 9.82 9.67
C TRP A 23 25.65 9.20 10.76
N LYS A 24 25.07 8.88 11.91
CA LYS A 24 25.75 8.26 13.04
C LYS A 24 26.58 7.01 12.68
N LEU A 25 26.16 6.27 11.64
CA LEU A 25 26.88 5.10 11.13
C LEU A 25 27.75 5.42 9.90
N GLY A 26 27.88 6.70 9.52
CA GLY A 26 28.59 7.12 8.32
C GLY A 26 27.83 6.83 7.01
N TYR A 27 26.63 6.30 7.10
CA TYR A 27 25.78 5.99 5.95
C TYR A 27 24.27 6.00 6.31
N HIS A 28 23.44 6.14 5.29
CA HIS A 28 21.98 6.13 5.39
C HIS A 28 21.44 4.71 5.65
N THR A 29 20.65 4.54 6.72
CA THR A 29 20.18 3.22 7.18
C THR A 29 18.98 2.68 6.42
N GLY A 30 18.24 3.52 5.73
CA GLY A 30 17.08 3.18 4.95
C GLY A 30 17.09 3.84 3.57
N ILE A 31 15.93 4.14 3.06
CA ILE A 31 15.72 4.92 1.85
C ILE A 31 14.77 6.07 2.16
N ASP A 32 15.03 7.25 1.59
CA ASP A 32 14.12 8.37 1.72
C ASP A 32 13.33 8.57 0.43
N ARG A 33 12.03 8.74 0.57
CA ARG A 33 11.12 8.96 -0.57
C ARG A 33 10.10 10.05 -0.26
N VAL A 34 9.69 10.74 -1.33
CA VAL A 34 8.66 11.79 -1.28
C VAL A 34 7.54 11.41 -2.22
N CYS A 35 6.30 11.59 -1.75
CA CYS A 35 5.10 11.61 -2.57
C CYS A 35 4.49 13.01 -2.47
N ASP A 36 4.47 13.73 -3.58
CA ASP A 36 4.06 15.13 -3.61
C ASP A 36 2.53 15.29 -3.67
N THR A 37 1.82 14.27 -4.16
CA THR A 37 0.36 14.31 -4.40
C THR A 37 -0.45 13.75 -3.23
N ASP A 38 0.03 12.68 -2.56
CA ASP A 38 -0.64 12.07 -1.41
C ASP A 38 0.39 11.66 -0.35
N ARG A 39 0.33 12.31 0.81
CA ARG A 39 1.23 12.07 1.94
C ARG A 39 0.78 10.94 2.86
N THR A 40 -0.30 10.24 2.53
CA THR A 40 -0.78 9.08 3.31
C THR A 40 0.24 7.95 3.26
N LEU A 41 0.61 7.45 4.43
CA LEU A 41 1.47 6.29 4.60
C LEU A 41 0.65 5.06 4.94
N VAL A 42 0.90 3.97 4.23
CA VAL A 42 0.22 2.68 4.42
C VAL A 42 1.22 1.57 4.70
N ALA A 43 0.80 0.52 5.37
CA ALA A 43 1.63 -0.65 5.64
C ALA A 43 2.00 -1.38 4.34
N ILE A 44 3.29 -1.73 4.18
CA ILE A 44 3.76 -2.47 3.00
C ILE A 44 3.39 -3.96 3.04
N ALA A 45 3.07 -4.48 4.24
CA ALA A 45 2.73 -5.89 4.45
C ALA A 45 1.83 -6.05 5.69
N ASP A 46 1.16 -7.19 5.80
CA ASP A 46 0.52 -7.64 7.03
C ASP A 46 1.54 -7.74 8.17
N GLY A 47 1.15 -7.39 9.39
CA GLY A 47 2.08 -7.46 10.50
C GLY A 47 1.49 -7.09 11.86
N VAL A 48 2.39 -6.92 12.83
CA VAL A 48 2.05 -6.52 14.21
C VAL A 48 2.93 -5.36 14.63
N VAL A 49 2.33 -4.30 15.13
CA VAL A 49 3.05 -3.11 15.63
C VAL A 49 3.88 -3.49 16.86
N THR A 50 5.18 -3.22 16.82
CA THR A 50 6.13 -3.53 17.90
C THR A 50 6.64 -2.30 18.62
N ARG A 51 6.59 -1.11 17.99
CA ARG A 51 7.02 0.15 18.60
C ARG A 51 6.31 1.35 18.00
N ILE A 52 6.01 2.31 18.85
CA ILE A 52 5.53 3.66 18.45
C ILE A 52 6.27 4.68 19.30
N SER A 53 6.78 5.74 18.70
CA SER A 53 7.45 6.82 19.38
C SER A 53 7.03 8.19 18.84
N GLY A 54 7.12 9.19 19.70
CA GLY A 54 6.86 10.58 19.34
C GLY A 54 8.13 11.38 19.04
N CYS A 55 7.98 12.67 18.79
CA CYS A 55 9.06 13.63 18.54
C CYS A 55 10.12 13.67 19.65
N GLY A 56 11.32 14.16 19.31
CA GLY A 56 12.46 14.31 20.23
C GLY A 56 13.59 13.33 20.01
N GLN A 57 13.44 12.39 19.07
CA GLN A 57 14.46 11.44 18.64
C GLN A 57 14.83 11.67 17.17
N SER A 58 15.96 11.14 16.73
CA SER A 58 16.45 11.27 15.36
C SER A 58 15.39 10.93 14.30
N TYR A 59 14.65 9.83 14.48
CA TYR A 59 13.56 9.39 13.60
C TYR A 59 12.23 10.18 13.74
N GLY A 60 12.15 11.10 14.70
CA GLY A 60 10.92 11.85 14.97
C GLY A 60 9.75 10.95 15.34
N ASN A 61 8.56 11.29 14.89
CA ASN A 61 7.39 10.44 15.00
C ASN A 61 7.57 9.21 14.09
N HIS A 62 7.56 8.03 14.68
CA HIS A 62 7.82 6.80 13.94
C HIS A 62 7.02 5.61 14.45
N ILE A 63 6.84 4.63 13.59
CA ILE A 63 6.25 3.34 13.87
C ILE A 63 7.18 2.22 13.39
N VAL A 64 7.27 1.18 14.19
CA VAL A 64 7.94 -0.07 13.83
C VAL A 64 6.95 -1.21 13.92
N TYR A 65 6.92 -2.08 12.94
CA TYR A 65 6.12 -3.30 12.98
C TYR A 65 6.89 -4.48 12.41
N ARG A 66 6.54 -5.67 12.91
CA ARG A 66 7.04 -6.94 12.41
C ARG A 66 6.07 -7.48 11.37
N THR A 67 6.55 -7.77 10.19
CA THR A 67 5.79 -8.38 9.09
C THR A 67 5.48 -9.85 9.38
N ALA A 68 4.50 -10.41 8.68
CA ALA A 68 4.11 -11.80 8.82
C ALA A 68 5.24 -12.79 8.44
N ASP A 69 6.15 -12.40 7.51
CA ASP A 69 7.32 -13.17 7.11
C ASP A 69 8.57 -12.91 7.99
N GLY A 70 8.39 -12.25 9.13
CA GLY A 70 9.40 -12.14 10.19
C GLY A 70 10.39 -10.98 10.07
N LYS A 71 10.24 -10.09 9.09
CA LYS A 71 11.07 -8.88 8.98
C LYS A 71 10.53 -7.75 9.83
N THR A 72 11.36 -6.77 10.12
CA THR A 72 10.95 -5.56 10.81
C THR A 72 11.01 -4.37 9.86
N VAL A 73 9.99 -3.54 9.89
CA VAL A 73 9.86 -2.33 9.07
C VAL A 73 9.70 -1.12 9.96
N LEU A 74 10.49 -0.07 9.70
CA LEU A 74 10.38 1.23 10.38
C LEU A 74 9.94 2.29 9.37
N TYR A 75 8.98 3.14 9.77
CA TYR A 75 8.56 4.37 9.10
C TYR A 75 8.88 5.55 10.02
N ALA A 76 9.65 6.50 9.54
CA ALA A 76 10.09 7.66 10.30
C ALA A 76 9.63 8.99 9.71
N HIS A 77 9.91 10.07 10.45
CA HIS A 77 9.61 11.46 10.13
C HIS A 77 8.12 11.73 9.88
N MET A 78 7.23 10.90 10.45
CA MET A 78 5.79 11.06 10.29
C MET A 78 5.32 12.41 10.85
N LYS A 79 4.25 12.98 10.27
CA LYS A 79 3.68 14.25 10.68
C LYS A 79 3.24 14.22 12.14
N ASP A 80 2.46 13.22 12.50
CA ASP A 80 1.92 13.04 13.83
C ASP A 80 2.40 11.71 14.41
N LYS A 81 2.38 11.60 15.75
CA LYS A 81 2.60 10.32 16.41
C LYS A 81 1.50 9.34 15.98
N PRO A 82 1.85 8.14 15.49
CA PRO A 82 0.86 7.16 15.09
C PRO A 82 -0.15 6.84 16.19
N SER A 83 -1.43 6.80 15.84
CA SER A 83 -2.54 6.53 16.79
C SER A 83 -2.74 5.04 17.11
N LEU A 84 -2.06 4.15 16.38
CA LEU A 84 -2.07 2.73 16.63
C LEU A 84 -1.45 2.39 17.99
N LYS A 85 -1.71 1.17 18.48
CA LYS A 85 -1.11 0.67 19.75
C LYS A 85 -0.09 -0.44 19.45
N VAL A 86 0.93 -0.56 20.28
CA VAL A 86 1.83 -1.72 20.27
C VAL A 86 0.99 -2.99 20.46
N GLY A 87 1.26 -4.03 19.68
CA GLY A 87 0.48 -5.25 19.62
C GLY A 87 -0.67 -5.22 18.60
N ALA A 88 -1.02 -4.06 18.03
CA ALA A 88 -2.06 -3.98 17.02
C ALA A 88 -1.67 -4.78 15.76
N LYS A 89 -2.58 -5.60 15.26
CA LYS A 89 -2.47 -6.25 13.96
C LYS A 89 -2.77 -5.22 12.87
N ILE A 90 -1.98 -5.20 11.83
CA ILE A 90 -2.16 -4.34 10.67
C ILE A 90 -2.19 -5.17 9.39
N LYS A 91 -2.90 -4.66 8.40
CA LYS A 91 -3.00 -5.26 7.08
C LYS A 91 -2.19 -4.46 6.05
N ALA A 92 -1.67 -5.13 5.03
CA ALA A 92 -1.08 -4.45 3.87
C ALA A 92 -2.06 -3.41 3.33
N GLY A 93 -1.56 -2.18 3.05
CA GLY A 93 -2.39 -1.06 2.61
C GLY A 93 -3.14 -0.31 3.72
N GLN A 94 -3.21 -0.83 4.93
CA GLN A 94 -3.81 -0.12 6.07
C GLN A 94 -3.05 1.18 6.36
N LYS A 95 -3.79 2.28 6.53
CA LYS A 95 -3.22 3.58 6.89
C LYS A 95 -2.48 3.50 8.22
N LEU A 96 -1.22 3.94 8.22
CA LEU A 96 -0.37 4.06 9.41
C LEU A 96 -0.27 5.51 9.90
N GLY A 97 -0.40 6.48 9.00
CA GLY A 97 -0.30 7.90 9.31
C GLY A 97 -0.03 8.75 8.07
N THR A 98 0.71 9.83 8.25
CA THR A 98 0.99 10.82 7.21
C THR A 98 2.50 11.12 7.17
N MET A 99 3.08 11.20 5.98
CA MET A 99 4.45 11.66 5.76
C MET A 99 4.62 13.10 6.28
N GLY A 100 5.70 13.34 7.02
CA GLY A 100 5.96 14.63 7.65
C GLY A 100 7.44 15.02 7.62
N ASN A 101 7.83 15.85 8.58
CA ASN A 101 9.19 16.41 8.70
C ASN A 101 9.63 16.49 10.17
N THR A 102 9.29 15.49 10.98
CA THR A 102 9.62 15.47 12.41
C THR A 102 10.95 14.78 12.69
N GLY A 103 11.59 15.10 13.81
CA GLY A 103 12.91 14.59 14.16
C GLY A 103 14.04 15.32 13.41
N ASN A 104 15.15 14.61 13.17
CA ASN A 104 16.28 15.14 12.40
C ASN A 104 16.01 15.00 10.88
N SER A 105 15.31 15.98 10.32
CA SER A 105 14.82 15.97 8.93
C SER A 105 14.83 17.38 8.35
N TYR A 106 15.27 17.54 7.12
CA TYR A 106 15.40 18.81 6.40
C TYR A 106 14.26 19.10 5.41
N GLY A 107 13.27 18.23 5.32
CA GLY A 107 12.13 18.36 4.42
C GLY A 107 11.16 17.20 4.57
N ALA A 108 9.91 17.37 4.16
CA ALA A 108 8.92 16.35 4.30
C ALA A 108 9.26 15.12 3.42
N HIS A 109 9.50 13.97 4.04
CA HIS A 109 9.79 12.70 3.39
C HIS A 109 9.41 11.51 4.28
N LEU A 110 9.34 10.34 3.71
CA LEU A 110 9.35 9.07 4.43
C LEU A 110 10.77 8.52 4.42
N HIS A 111 11.34 8.31 5.60
CA HIS A 111 12.46 7.41 5.79
C HIS A 111 11.92 6.03 6.13
N ILE A 112 12.27 5.01 5.33
CA ILE A 112 11.85 3.62 5.55
C ILE A 112 13.05 2.69 5.65
N GLU A 113 13.05 1.84 6.70
CA GLU A 113 14.02 0.74 6.87
C GLU A 113 13.30 -0.59 6.80
N ILE A 114 13.99 -1.60 6.26
CA ILE A 114 13.64 -3.02 6.38
C ILE A 114 14.81 -3.73 7.03
N GLN A 115 14.55 -4.58 8.01
CA GLN A 115 15.57 -5.36 8.70
C GLN A 115 15.23 -6.85 8.66
N ASP A 116 16.22 -7.68 8.38
CA ASP A 116 16.10 -9.15 8.44
C ASP A 116 16.19 -9.63 9.90
N SER A 117 15.18 -9.26 10.68
CA SER A 117 15.12 -9.55 12.10
C SER A 117 13.68 -9.39 12.59
N PRO A 118 13.20 -10.23 13.51
CA PRO A 118 11.90 -10.06 14.14
C PRO A 118 11.83 -8.89 15.15
N THR A 119 13.00 -8.32 15.48
CA THR A 119 13.12 -7.19 16.42
C THR A 119 13.96 -6.09 15.78
N TRP A 120 13.50 -4.86 15.92
CA TRP A 120 14.21 -3.69 15.40
C TRP A 120 15.47 -3.39 16.23
N GLY A 121 16.56 -3.08 15.55
CA GLY A 121 17.80 -2.60 16.15
C GLY A 121 18.47 -1.55 15.27
N TYR A 122 18.95 -0.44 15.86
CA TYR A 122 19.58 0.65 15.12
C TYR A 122 20.76 0.16 14.28
N GLY A 123 20.65 0.29 12.97
CA GLY A 123 21.68 -0.09 12.00
C GLY A 123 21.97 -1.59 11.89
N LYS A 124 21.15 -2.47 12.46
CA LYS A 124 21.36 -3.92 12.44
C LYS A 124 20.54 -4.58 11.34
N ASN A 125 21.14 -5.60 10.70
CA ASN A 125 20.46 -6.47 9.71
C ASN A 125 19.68 -5.71 8.63
N LEU A 126 20.20 -4.56 8.22
CA LEU A 126 19.56 -3.68 7.24
C LEU A 126 19.50 -4.35 5.87
N LEU A 127 18.33 -4.34 5.28
CA LEU A 127 18.07 -4.75 3.90
C LEU A 127 17.84 -3.50 3.04
N ASP A 128 18.23 -3.57 1.77
CA ASP A 128 17.94 -2.52 0.80
C ASP A 128 16.44 -2.53 0.45
N PRO A 129 15.67 -1.49 0.82
CA PRO A 129 14.23 -1.49 0.57
C PRO A 129 13.86 -1.60 -0.92
N ASN A 130 14.73 -1.16 -1.84
CA ASN A 130 14.51 -1.27 -3.28
C ASN A 130 14.45 -2.73 -3.78
N LYS A 131 14.97 -3.67 -3.02
CA LYS A 131 14.92 -5.11 -3.35
C LYS A 131 13.66 -5.80 -2.82
N TYR A 132 12.90 -5.12 -1.96
CA TYR A 132 11.75 -5.70 -1.25
C TYR A 132 10.44 -4.98 -1.51
N ILE A 133 10.46 -3.74 -2.02
CA ILE A 133 9.27 -2.93 -2.26
C ILE A 133 9.09 -2.70 -3.76
N ASP A 134 7.91 -3.05 -4.27
CA ASP A 134 7.46 -2.55 -5.56
C ASP A 134 6.88 -1.14 -5.38
N TRP A 135 7.64 -0.13 -5.76
CA TRP A 135 7.26 1.26 -5.61
C TRP A 135 6.12 1.70 -6.53
N ASN A 136 5.74 0.87 -7.50
CA ASN A 136 4.63 1.11 -8.41
C ASN A 136 3.34 0.40 -7.96
N ASP A 137 3.43 -0.51 -6.99
CA ASP A 137 2.26 -1.14 -6.38
C ASP A 137 1.68 -0.25 -5.27
N TYR A 138 1.04 0.84 -5.67
CA TYR A 138 0.27 1.73 -4.80
C TYR A 138 -1.24 1.58 -4.98
N THR A 139 -1.69 0.53 -5.63
CA THR A 139 -3.10 0.22 -5.82
C THR A 139 -3.77 -0.16 -4.50
N GLN A 140 -4.94 0.36 -4.30
CA GLN A 140 -5.66 0.34 -3.03
C GLN A 140 -6.58 -0.87 -2.94
N GLU A 141 -6.10 -2.02 -2.50
CA GLU A 141 -7.03 -3.12 -2.15
C GLU A 141 -7.74 -2.91 -0.81
N SER A 142 -7.18 -2.14 0.14
CA SER A 142 -7.69 -2.07 1.51
C SER A 142 -8.68 -0.94 1.81
N ASP A 143 -8.78 0.09 0.96
CA ASP A 143 -9.71 1.21 1.16
C ASP A 143 -10.94 1.12 0.24
N PHE A 144 -11.05 0.07 -0.56
CA PHE A 144 -12.21 -0.14 -1.39
C PHE A 144 -13.34 -0.72 -0.53
N MET A 145 -14.15 0.15 0.04
CA MET A 145 -15.44 -0.27 0.55
C MET A 145 -16.29 -0.71 -0.65
N SER A 146 -16.79 -1.94 -0.65
CA SER A 146 -17.67 -2.42 -1.70
C SER A 146 -18.78 -1.38 -1.97
N LYS A 147 -18.98 -1.05 -3.24
CA LYS A 147 -19.96 -0.05 -3.65
C LYS A 147 -20.98 -0.69 -4.58
N PRO A 148 -22.26 -0.32 -4.43
CA PRO A 148 -23.25 -0.70 -5.43
C PRO A 148 -22.78 -0.27 -6.82
N TRP A 149 -22.83 -1.20 -7.77
CA TRP A 149 -22.50 -0.96 -9.18
C TRP A 149 -23.71 -1.31 -10.02
N LYS A 150 -24.00 -0.48 -11.01
CA LYS A 150 -25.10 -0.73 -11.93
C LYS A 150 -24.59 -0.67 -13.36
N ASN A 151 -24.89 -1.72 -14.14
CA ASN A 151 -24.55 -1.74 -15.53
C ASN A 151 -25.30 -0.65 -16.31
N GLY A 152 -24.66 -0.12 -17.34
CA GLY A 152 -25.24 0.89 -18.21
C GLY A 152 -26.40 0.38 -19.07
N SER A 153 -26.65 1.02 -20.18
CA SER A 153 -27.71 0.67 -21.13
C SER A 153 -27.39 -0.51 -22.04
N THR A 154 -26.15 -1.00 -22.01
CA THR A 154 -25.65 -2.12 -22.83
C THR A 154 -25.18 -3.28 -21.97
N SER A 155 -25.18 -4.49 -22.54
CA SER A 155 -24.61 -5.65 -21.89
C SER A 155 -23.07 -5.56 -21.86
N GLU A 156 -22.46 -5.88 -20.71
CA GLU A 156 -21.01 -5.87 -20.53
C GLU A 156 -20.48 -7.30 -20.37
N LYS A 157 -19.33 -7.58 -20.97
CA LYS A 157 -18.65 -8.86 -20.85
C LYS A 157 -17.92 -8.98 -19.51
N VAL A 158 -18.00 -10.15 -18.91
CA VAL A 158 -17.30 -10.49 -17.67
C VAL A 158 -16.14 -11.41 -17.96
N TYR A 159 -15.02 -11.18 -17.33
CA TYR A 159 -13.75 -11.88 -17.55
C TYR A 159 -13.22 -12.46 -16.23
N GLN A 160 -12.47 -13.56 -16.33
CA GLN A 160 -11.91 -14.20 -15.14
C GLN A 160 -10.64 -13.49 -14.64
N THR A 161 -9.89 -12.86 -15.53
CA THR A 161 -8.64 -12.18 -15.19
C THR A 161 -8.61 -10.74 -15.69
N VAL A 162 -7.79 -9.90 -15.06
CA VAL A 162 -7.56 -8.52 -15.53
C VAL A 162 -6.95 -8.51 -16.93
N ALA A 163 -6.07 -9.45 -17.24
CA ALA A 163 -5.44 -9.56 -18.56
C ALA A 163 -6.48 -9.84 -19.66
N ASP A 164 -7.41 -10.75 -19.43
CA ASP A 164 -8.49 -11.04 -20.37
C ASP A 164 -9.46 -9.86 -20.50
N CYS A 165 -9.75 -9.17 -19.38
CA CYS A 165 -10.57 -7.97 -19.35
C CYS A 165 -9.96 -6.85 -20.21
N LYS A 166 -8.68 -6.56 -20.05
CA LYS A 166 -7.97 -5.57 -20.86
C LYS A 166 -7.88 -5.95 -22.34
N ALA A 167 -7.63 -7.20 -22.61
CA ALA A 167 -7.56 -7.73 -23.98
C ALA A 167 -8.95 -7.92 -24.63
N LYS A 168 -10.04 -7.84 -23.84
CA LYS A 168 -11.42 -8.16 -24.26
C LYS A 168 -11.57 -9.55 -24.87
N LYS A 169 -10.85 -10.54 -24.30
CA LYS A 169 -10.81 -11.94 -24.77
C LYS A 169 -11.24 -12.89 -23.66
N ASN A 170 -11.63 -14.11 -24.03
CA ASN A 170 -11.95 -15.18 -23.08
C ASN A 170 -13.02 -14.78 -22.03
N SER A 171 -14.09 -14.12 -22.46
CA SER A 171 -15.16 -13.77 -21.52
C SER A 171 -15.83 -15.02 -20.95
N ILE A 172 -16.08 -15.01 -19.64
CA ILE A 172 -16.74 -16.10 -18.91
C ILE A 172 -18.24 -15.90 -18.75
N GLY A 173 -18.76 -14.75 -19.16
CA GLY A 173 -20.16 -14.39 -19.08
C GLY A 173 -20.42 -12.94 -19.49
N SER A 174 -21.60 -12.46 -19.18
CA SER A 174 -21.98 -11.07 -19.38
C SER A 174 -22.97 -10.63 -18.31
N LEU A 175 -22.95 -9.34 -17.98
CA LEU A 175 -23.95 -8.65 -17.20
C LEU A 175 -24.95 -7.97 -18.15
N SER A 176 -26.20 -8.17 -17.91
CA SER A 176 -27.27 -7.55 -18.71
C SER A 176 -27.31 -6.03 -18.51
N ALA A 177 -27.94 -5.33 -19.44
CA ALA A 177 -28.19 -3.90 -19.27
C ALA A 177 -28.98 -3.64 -17.96
N LYS A 178 -28.53 -2.62 -17.20
CA LYS A 178 -29.14 -2.22 -15.91
C LYS A 178 -29.04 -3.26 -14.78
N GLU A 179 -28.32 -4.38 -14.97
CA GLU A 179 -28.07 -5.36 -13.93
C GLU A 179 -27.25 -4.73 -12.80
N GLU A 180 -27.60 -5.07 -11.57
CA GLU A 180 -26.95 -4.56 -10.37
C GLU A 180 -25.93 -5.59 -9.89
N ALA A 181 -24.80 -5.09 -9.42
CA ALA A 181 -23.68 -5.85 -8.87
C ALA A 181 -23.04 -5.08 -7.73
N GLU A 182 -22.17 -5.71 -7.00
CA GLU A 182 -21.33 -5.05 -6.01
C GLU A 182 -19.91 -4.94 -6.54
N CYS A 183 -19.37 -3.73 -6.66
CA CYS A 183 -17.98 -3.54 -7.01
C CYS A 183 -17.14 -3.70 -5.74
N VAL A 184 -16.32 -4.72 -5.70
CA VAL A 184 -15.50 -5.07 -4.53
C VAL A 184 -14.04 -4.65 -4.67
N ALA A 185 -13.57 -4.35 -5.88
CA ALA A 185 -12.24 -3.79 -6.13
C ALA A 185 -12.15 -3.13 -7.50
N VAL A 186 -11.16 -2.26 -7.67
CA VAL A 186 -10.71 -1.78 -8.98
C VAL A 186 -9.25 -2.19 -9.16
N VAL A 187 -8.96 -2.98 -10.17
CA VAL A 187 -7.62 -3.49 -10.45
C VAL A 187 -7.23 -3.11 -11.87
N ASP A 188 -6.19 -2.31 -12.00
CA ASP A 188 -5.62 -1.91 -13.30
C ASP A 188 -6.65 -1.35 -14.31
N GLY A 189 -7.66 -0.61 -13.84
CA GLY A 189 -8.72 -0.05 -14.67
C GLY A 189 -9.82 -1.05 -15.06
N CYS A 190 -9.88 -2.21 -14.42
CA CYS A 190 -11.00 -3.14 -14.48
C CYS A 190 -11.72 -3.18 -13.13
N TYR A 191 -13.05 -3.25 -13.14
CA TYR A 191 -13.84 -3.49 -11.92
C TYR A 191 -13.92 -4.98 -11.62
N LEU A 192 -13.56 -5.40 -10.41
CA LEU A 192 -13.95 -6.70 -9.89
C LEU A 192 -15.36 -6.58 -9.29
N LEU A 193 -16.30 -7.26 -9.90
CA LEU A 193 -17.70 -7.27 -9.48
C LEU A 193 -18.08 -8.62 -8.88
N THR A 194 -18.94 -8.58 -7.85
CA THR A 194 -19.72 -9.74 -7.42
C THR A 194 -21.19 -9.53 -7.82
N TYR A 195 -21.81 -10.53 -8.38
CA TYR A 195 -23.18 -10.46 -8.90
C TYR A 195 -23.92 -11.77 -8.72
N SER A 196 -25.24 -11.68 -8.64
CA SER A 196 -26.11 -12.86 -8.54
C SER A 196 -26.31 -13.51 -9.90
N ALA A 197 -26.14 -14.82 -9.98
CA ALA A 197 -26.42 -15.63 -11.17
C ALA A 197 -27.30 -16.81 -10.77
N GLY A 198 -28.60 -16.59 -10.79
CA GLY A 198 -29.56 -17.52 -10.21
C GLY A 198 -29.44 -17.62 -8.69
N SER A 199 -29.21 -18.82 -8.16
CA SER A 199 -29.04 -19.05 -6.71
C SER A 199 -27.58 -18.94 -6.24
N THR A 200 -26.63 -18.55 -7.12
CA THR A 200 -25.20 -18.45 -6.80
C THR A 200 -24.68 -17.05 -6.97
N THR A 201 -23.70 -16.66 -6.15
CA THR A 201 -22.92 -15.44 -6.35
C THR A 201 -21.70 -15.77 -7.18
N LYS A 202 -21.47 -14.99 -8.24
CA LYS A 202 -20.29 -15.07 -9.10
C LYS A 202 -19.44 -13.81 -8.95
N ALA A 203 -18.16 -13.91 -9.31
CA ALA A 203 -17.25 -12.78 -9.37
C ALA A 203 -16.53 -12.77 -10.72
N GLY A 204 -16.17 -11.56 -11.18
CA GLY A 204 -15.41 -11.38 -12.41
C GLY A 204 -15.09 -9.94 -12.71
N PHE A 205 -14.18 -9.72 -13.66
CA PHE A 205 -13.73 -8.40 -14.06
C PHE A 205 -14.54 -7.85 -15.22
N VAL A 206 -14.88 -6.58 -15.14
CA VAL A 206 -15.55 -5.80 -16.19
C VAL A 206 -14.66 -4.62 -16.56
N ALA A 207 -14.51 -4.33 -17.86
CA ALA A 207 -13.73 -3.19 -18.30
C ALA A 207 -14.37 -1.88 -17.82
N TYR A 208 -13.53 -0.97 -17.31
CA TYR A 208 -14.00 0.35 -16.88
C TYR A 208 -14.44 1.18 -18.09
N SER A 209 -15.71 1.43 -18.21
CA SER A 209 -16.29 2.29 -19.26
C SER A 209 -16.93 3.57 -18.68
N GLY A 210 -16.34 4.13 -17.63
CA GLY A 210 -16.75 5.43 -17.08
C GLY A 210 -17.75 5.35 -15.94
N GLY A 211 -17.25 5.52 -14.73
CA GLY A 211 -17.98 5.94 -13.55
C GLY A 211 -18.83 4.89 -12.86
N VAL A 212 -18.38 4.49 -11.67
CA VAL A 212 -19.30 3.99 -10.63
C VAL A 212 -20.24 5.15 -10.33
N LYS A 213 -21.49 5.03 -10.72
CA LYS A 213 -22.55 5.95 -10.33
C LYS A 213 -23.20 5.46 -9.05
#